data_7491325a96cebe8e204486c3bb10b81b
#
_entry.id   7491325a96cebe8e204486c3bb10b81b
#
_cell.length_a   1.000
_cell.length_b   1.000
_cell.length_c   1.000
_cell.angle_alpha   90.00
_cell.angle_beta   90.00
_cell.angle_gamma   90.00
#
_symmetry.space_group_name_H-M   'P 1'
#
loop_
_entity.id
_entity.type
_entity.pdbx_description
1 polymer ?
#
loop_
_entity_poly.entity_id
_entity_poly.type
_entity_poly.pdbx_seq_one_letter_code
_entity_poly.pdbx_strand_id
1 'polypeptide(L)'
;MKRLRPDYIFESSWEVCNKVGGIYTVLASRAQTLQETMPDRIIFIGPDCWGSKCSPYFIEDTSLFADWKKKAAEEGLNVKTGRWEVPGRPVAILVDFSVFYSKKNDIYARLWEKYGVDSLHAYGDYDEASMFSYAAARVTESYYRFYLSSDDNVIYHGNEWMTGLGILYINDRLPQVATMFTTHATSIGRSIAGNNKPLYEYFTGYNGDQMAQELNMQSKQSIEKQTAMYVDCFTTVSDITARECAQLLDKPVDVVLPNGFDNSFVPAKREFDKKRKEARKLIFRMANALTGDTFDDDDTMVVSTSGRYEMRNKGIDVFVESINRLRFNHDLKKKVIALIEVPAWMKEARTDLVERLQSTTKVFDTPLPNPVATHRLHEEGSDRVLGMMNWLGMRNDKYDRVKLFFVPCYLTGDDGVLNKSYYDLILGNDLCVYPSYYEPWGYTPLEAVAFKVPCITTDLAGFGLWANTVLGHDGTVEEGVQVIHRTDTNYNEVADDISNTIVRYSSFDAKQTAASRKAAEAISKKALWSHFIKYYFEAYDIALRKAIERKKNM
;
A
#
# COMPACT_ATOMS: atom_id res chain seq x y z
N MET A 1 7.45 30.96 15.20
CA MET A 1 7.12 31.61 13.90
C MET A 1 5.81 31.07 13.37
N LYS A 2 5.03 31.87 12.63
CA LYS A 2 3.81 31.39 11.96
C LYS A 2 4.21 30.38 10.87
N ARG A 3 3.50 29.25 10.76
CA ARG A 3 3.74 28.26 9.69
C ARG A 3 3.42 28.88 8.34
N LEU A 4 4.32 28.69 7.38
CA LEU A 4 4.07 29.01 5.97
C LEU A 4 3.08 27.99 5.41
N ARG A 5 2.27 28.43 4.46
CA ARG A 5 1.33 27.57 3.72
C ARG A 5 1.57 27.71 2.24
N PRO A 6 1.47 26.63 1.48
CA PRO A 6 1.52 26.72 0.04
C PRO A 6 0.26 27.40 -0.52
N ASP A 7 0.42 28.15 -1.59
CA ASP A 7 -0.67 28.65 -2.41
C ASP A 7 -1.06 27.61 -3.47
N TYR A 8 -0.08 26.86 -3.98
CA TYR A 8 -0.27 25.76 -4.92
C TYR A 8 0.64 24.59 -4.59
N ILE A 9 0.12 23.37 -4.81
CA ILE A 9 0.86 22.13 -4.74
C ILE A 9 0.70 21.38 -6.06
N PHE A 10 1.81 21.04 -6.70
CA PHE A 10 1.86 20.09 -7.81
C PHE A 10 2.37 18.77 -7.27
N GLU A 11 1.51 17.76 -7.20
CA GLU A 11 1.86 16.46 -6.65
C GLU A 11 1.94 15.42 -7.77
N SER A 12 3.15 14.91 -8.00
CA SER A 12 3.47 13.95 -9.04
C SER A 12 3.58 12.53 -8.48
N SER A 13 2.92 11.58 -9.13
CA SER A 13 3.06 10.15 -8.86
C SER A 13 2.67 9.33 -10.09
N TRP A 14 3.36 8.20 -10.28
CA TRP A 14 2.97 7.20 -11.26
C TRP A 14 1.55 6.66 -11.05
N GLU A 15 1.06 6.72 -9.83
CA GLU A 15 -0.25 6.16 -9.44
C GLU A 15 -1.39 7.21 -9.44
N VAL A 16 -1.17 8.43 -9.91
CA VAL A 16 -2.25 9.41 -10.12
C VAL A 16 -3.11 8.97 -11.31
N CYS A 17 -4.41 8.76 -11.08
CA CYS A 17 -5.35 8.21 -12.06
C CYS A 17 -4.92 6.86 -12.67
N ASN A 18 -4.01 6.15 -12.00
CA ASN A 18 -3.42 4.90 -12.44
C ASN A 18 -3.27 3.96 -11.24
N LYS A 19 -4.22 3.06 -11.03
CA LYS A 19 -4.27 2.21 -9.83
C LYS A 19 -3.33 1.02 -9.99
N VAL A 20 -2.15 1.10 -9.38
CA VAL A 20 -1.13 0.04 -9.42
C VAL A 20 -0.86 -0.53 -8.02
N GLY A 21 -0.73 0.31 -7.00
CA GLY A 21 -0.31 -0.14 -5.67
C GLY A 21 -0.83 0.71 -4.51
N GLY A 22 -0.10 0.67 -3.39
CA GLY A 22 -0.48 1.35 -2.14
C GLY A 22 -0.37 2.87 -2.18
N ILE A 23 0.45 3.43 -3.07
CA ILE A 23 0.59 4.89 -3.22
C ILE A 23 -0.73 5.48 -3.74
N TYR A 24 -1.40 4.79 -4.67
CA TYR A 24 -2.74 5.17 -5.08
C TYR A 24 -3.67 5.37 -3.89
N THR A 25 -3.66 4.43 -2.94
CA THR A 25 -4.51 4.50 -1.74
C THR A 25 -4.14 5.70 -0.87
N VAL A 26 -2.85 5.98 -0.69
CA VAL A 26 -2.37 7.16 0.06
C VAL A 26 -2.92 8.45 -0.54
N LEU A 27 -2.68 8.64 -1.84
CA LEU A 27 -3.02 9.88 -2.53
C LEU A 27 -4.54 10.05 -2.65
N ALA A 28 -5.24 8.99 -3.06
CA ALA A 28 -6.70 8.99 -3.27
C ALA A 28 -7.47 9.24 -1.97
N SER A 29 -7.09 8.59 -0.87
CA SER A 29 -7.77 8.76 0.42
C SER A 29 -7.45 10.09 1.11
N ARG A 30 -6.28 10.69 0.82
CA ARG A 30 -5.89 12.01 1.34
C ARG A 30 -6.50 13.17 0.54
N ALA A 31 -6.83 12.94 -0.72
CA ALA A 31 -7.23 13.98 -1.67
C ALA A 31 -8.39 14.84 -1.15
N GLN A 32 -9.40 14.24 -0.53
CA GLN A 32 -10.54 14.98 0.02
C GLN A 32 -10.11 15.96 1.11
N THR A 33 -9.30 15.53 2.08
CA THR A 33 -8.84 16.37 3.19
C THR A 33 -8.02 17.57 2.68
N LEU A 34 -7.20 17.35 1.65
CA LEU A 34 -6.44 18.42 1.01
C LEU A 34 -7.35 19.37 0.22
N GLN A 35 -8.30 18.83 -0.53
CA GLN A 35 -9.23 19.62 -1.34
C GLN A 35 -10.14 20.50 -0.47
N GLU A 36 -10.56 20.02 0.70
CA GLU A 36 -11.31 20.81 1.70
C GLU A 36 -10.47 21.99 2.24
N THR A 37 -9.17 21.80 2.37
CA THR A 37 -8.26 22.82 2.91
C THR A 37 -7.80 23.81 1.84
N MET A 38 -7.60 23.34 0.61
CA MET A 38 -7.03 24.10 -0.50
C MET A 38 -7.80 23.80 -1.81
N PRO A 39 -9.05 24.24 -1.95
CA PRO A 39 -9.89 23.91 -3.10
C PRO A 39 -9.23 24.29 -4.43
N ASP A 40 -9.06 23.30 -5.32
CA ASP A 40 -8.50 23.41 -6.67
C ASP A 40 -7.08 24.02 -6.76
N ARG A 41 -6.36 24.04 -5.64
CA ARG A 41 -4.96 24.51 -5.58
C ARG A 41 -3.97 23.35 -5.43
N ILE A 42 -4.48 22.13 -5.35
CA ILE A 42 -3.70 20.91 -5.42
C ILE A 42 -3.95 20.29 -6.77
N ILE A 43 -2.89 20.19 -7.55
CA ILE A 43 -2.91 19.66 -8.92
C ILE A 43 -2.10 18.38 -8.92
N PHE A 44 -2.78 17.25 -9.08
CA PHE A 44 -2.13 15.95 -9.23
C PHE A 44 -1.66 15.76 -10.67
N ILE A 45 -0.44 15.25 -10.84
CA ILE A 45 0.13 14.98 -12.16
C ILE A 45 0.42 13.48 -12.27
N GLY A 46 -0.21 12.84 -13.26
CA GLY A 46 -0.07 11.41 -13.56
C GLY A 46 0.32 11.12 -15.00
N PRO A 47 0.74 9.87 -15.29
CA PRO A 47 1.06 9.45 -16.63
C PRO A 47 -0.21 9.24 -17.47
N ASP A 48 -0.19 9.61 -18.74
CA ASP A 48 -1.21 9.18 -19.71
C ASP A 48 -0.78 7.84 -20.33
N CYS A 49 -1.02 6.75 -19.60
CA CYS A 49 -0.72 5.37 -20.05
C CYS A 49 -1.85 4.76 -20.88
N TRP A 50 -2.94 5.49 -21.13
CA TRP A 50 -4.17 4.93 -21.70
C TRP A 50 -4.31 5.18 -23.22
N GLY A 51 -3.41 5.96 -23.81
CA GLY A 51 -3.40 6.28 -25.24
C GLY A 51 -4.72 6.93 -25.69
N SER A 52 -5.39 6.31 -26.65
CA SER A 52 -6.69 6.79 -27.17
C SER A 52 -7.87 6.50 -26.24
N LYS A 53 -7.70 5.68 -25.19
CA LYS A 53 -8.69 5.44 -24.14
C LYS A 53 -8.48 6.43 -23.00
N CYS A 54 -9.51 6.68 -22.20
CA CYS A 54 -9.36 7.43 -20.96
C CYS A 54 -9.12 6.46 -19.80
N SER A 55 -8.35 6.91 -18.81
CA SER A 55 -8.27 6.21 -17.53
C SER A 55 -9.68 6.08 -16.92
N PRO A 56 -10.08 4.93 -16.38
CA PRO A 56 -11.37 4.79 -15.68
C PRO A 56 -11.44 5.61 -14.39
N TYR A 57 -10.32 6.16 -13.95
CA TYR A 57 -10.20 6.98 -12.75
C TYR A 57 -10.09 8.49 -13.06
N PHE A 58 -10.30 8.90 -14.29
CA PHE A 58 -10.13 10.28 -14.73
C PHE A 58 -11.33 10.75 -15.55
N ILE A 59 -11.89 11.90 -15.17
CA ILE A 59 -12.92 12.59 -15.94
C ILE A 59 -12.28 13.82 -16.59
N GLU A 60 -12.15 13.78 -17.91
CA GLU A 60 -11.59 14.87 -18.68
C GLU A 60 -12.52 16.10 -18.68
N ASP A 61 -11.93 17.27 -18.47
CA ASP A 61 -12.57 18.56 -18.65
C ASP A 61 -11.72 19.39 -19.63
N THR A 62 -12.17 19.44 -20.87
CA THR A 62 -11.47 20.13 -21.95
C THR A 62 -11.44 21.65 -21.79
N SER A 63 -12.33 22.22 -20.97
CA SER A 63 -12.40 23.65 -20.66
C SER A 63 -11.42 24.05 -19.56
N LEU A 64 -11.02 23.11 -18.71
CA LEU A 64 -10.11 23.37 -17.61
C LEU A 64 -8.71 23.73 -18.16
N PHE A 65 -8.21 24.91 -17.79
CA PHE A 65 -6.91 25.43 -18.24
C PHE A 65 -6.75 25.55 -19.77
N ALA A 66 -7.84 25.84 -20.51
CA ALA A 66 -7.86 25.81 -21.97
C ALA A 66 -6.80 26.69 -22.62
N ASP A 67 -6.53 27.89 -22.08
CA ASP A 67 -5.53 28.79 -22.63
C ASP A 67 -4.10 28.32 -22.38
N TRP A 68 -3.83 27.79 -21.16
CA TRP A 68 -2.54 27.18 -20.86
C TRP A 68 -2.31 25.92 -21.71
N LYS A 69 -3.31 25.10 -21.99
CA LYS A 69 -3.16 23.90 -22.83
C LYS A 69 -2.65 24.23 -24.23
N LYS A 70 -3.10 25.34 -24.81
CA LYS A 70 -2.58 25.84 -26.11
C LYS A 70 -1.09 26.13 -26.00
N LYS A 71 -0.69 26.83 -24.92
CA LYS A 71 0.72 27.15 -24.66
C LYS A 71 1.55 25.88 -24.41
N ALA A 72 1.04 24.95 -23.61
CA ALA A 72 1.69 23.67 -23.35
C ALA A 72 1.93 22.86 -24.64
N ALA A 73 0.96 22.85 -25.55
CA ALA A 73 1.10 22.18 -26.86
C ALA A 73 2.18 22.84 -27.73
N GLU A 74 2.29 24.18 -27.72
CA GLU A 74 3.39 24.88 -28.40
C GLU A 74 4.78 24.51 -27.84
N GLU A 75 4.85 24.18 -26.57
CA GLU A 75 6.05 23.73 -25.87
C GLU A 75 6.34 22.22 -26.05
N GLY A 76 5.49 21.51 -26.81
CA GLY A 76 5.60 20.09 -27.07
C GLY A 76 5.10 19.20 -25.92
N LEU A 77 4.23 19.74 -25.06
CA LEU A 77 3.58 19.02 -23.98
C LEU A 77 2.18 18.59 -24.43
N ASN A 78 1.93 17.28 -24.42
CA ASN A 78 0.61 16.71 -24.69
C ASN A 78 -0.05 16.33 -23.36
N VAL A 79 -1.10 17.08 -22.99
CA VAL A 79 -1.74 16.93 -21.67
C VAL A 79 -3.26 16.81 -21.78
N LYS A 80 -3.84 16.01 -20.90
CA LYS A 80 -5.27 15.97 -20.60
C LYS A 80 -5.51 16.61 -19.23
N THR A 81 -6.51 17.47 -19.13
CA THR A 81 -6.87 18.16 -17.88
C THR A 81 -8.26 17.73 -17.44
N GLY A 82 -8.47 17.59 -16.14
CA GLY A 82 -9.76 17.14 -15.62
C GLY A 82 -9.75 16.89 -14.13
N ARG A 83 -10.54 15.91 -13.70
CA ARG A 83 -10.71 15.54 -12.31
C ARG A 83 -10.37 14.06 -12.08
N TRP A 84 -9.65 13.80 -11.00
CA TRP A 84 -9.45 12.44 -10.52
C TRP A 84 -10.73 11.92 -9.88
N GLU A 85 -11.21 10.74 -10.28
CA GLU A 85 -12.47 10.13 -9.79
C GLU A 85 -12.23 9.42 -8.43
N VAL A 86 -11.92 10.22 -7.42
CA VAL A 86 -11.72 9.82 -6.02
C VAL A 86 -12.43 10.82 -5.11
N PRO A 87 -12.63 10.52 -3.81
CA PRO A 87 -13.22 11.48 -2.87
C PRO A 87 -12.53 12.85 -2.93
N GLY A 88 -13.33 13.92 -2.96
CA GLY A 88 -12.84 15.29 -3.14
C GLY A 88 -12.62 15.72 -4.59
N ARG A 89 -12.60 14.81 -5.56
CA ARG A 89 -12.45 15.04 -7.01
C ARG A 89 -11.42 16.13 -7.36
N PRO A 90 -10.17 15.98 -6.89
CA PRO A 90 -9.14 17.00 -7.10
C PRO A 90 -8.81 17.18 -8.58
N VAL A 91 -8.22 18.34 -8.90
CA VAL A 91 -7.69 18.61 -10.24
C VAL A 91 -6.57 17.60 -10.55
N ALA A 92 -6.62 17.05 -11.76
CA ALA A 92 -5.56 16.19 -12.27
C ALA A 92 -5.16 16.57 -13.69
N ILE A 93 -3.87 16.44 -13.98
CA ILE A 93 -3.27 16.58 -15.30
C ILE A 93 -2.61 15.25 -15.65
N LEU A 94 -3.00 14.63 -16.76
CA LEU A 94 -2.32 13.48 -17.31
C LEU A 94 -1.41 13.93 -18.44
N VAL A 95 -0.16 13.46 -18.45
CA VAL A 95 0.84 13.87 -19.44
C VAL A 95 1.32 12.66 -20.25
N ASP A 96 1.32 12.82 -21.58
CA ASP A 96 2.01 11.92 -22.49
C ASP A 96 3.51 12.20 -22.44
N PHE A 97 4.25 11.25 -21.92
CA PHE A 97 5.70 11.34 -21.75
C PHE A 97 6.49 10.67 -22.87
N SER A 98 5.81 10.04 -23.83
CA SER A 98 6.43 9.26 -24.91
C SER A 98 7.34 10.11 -25.80
N VAL A 99 7.00 11.39 -25.98
CA VAL A 99 7.77 12.33 -26.80
C VAL A 99 9.19 12.60 -26.26
N PHE A 100 9.44 12.33 -24.99
CA PHE A 100 10.73 12.58 -24.33
C PHE A 100 11.74 11.45 -24.50
N TYR A 101 11.33 10.26 -24.96
CA TYR A 101 12.28 9.18 -25.24
C TYR A 101 13.35 9.57 -26.26
N SER A 102 13.02 10.42 -27.23
CA SER A 102 13.98 10.93 -28.22
C SER A 102 15.10 11.79 -27.60
N LYS A 103 14.86 12.37 -26.42
CA LYS A 103 15.80 13.23 -25.67
C LYS A 103 16.39 12.52 -24.44
N LYS A 104 16.10 11.26 -24.24
CA LYS A 104 16.44 10.51 -23.03
C LYS A 104 17.93 10.59 -22.68
N ASN A 105 18.78 10.35 -23.66
CA ASN A 105 20.23 10.34 -23.44
C ASN A 105 20.77 11.72 -23.02
N ASP A 106 20.26 12.79 -23.60
CA ASP A 106 20.64 14.15 -23.23
C ASP A 106 20.16 14.51 -21.80
N ILE A 107 18.96 14.05 -21.44
CA ILE A 107 18.41 14.20 -20.09
C ILE A 107 19.28 13.48 -19.07
N TYR A 108 19.66 12.22 -19.34
CA TYR A 108 20.50 11.43 -18.46
C TYR A 108 21.91 11.98 -18.34
N ALA A 109 22.52 12.45 -19.43
CA ALA A 109 23.83 13.09 -19.40
C ALA A 109 23.84 14.31 -18.47
N ARG A 110 22.81 15.19 -18.57
CA ARG A 110 22.68 16.36 -17.68
C ARG A 110 22.51 15.98 -16.21
N LEU A 111 21.76 14.89 -15.92
CA LEU A 111 21.58 14.40 -14.55
C LEU A 111 22.91 13.87 -13.98
N TRP A 112 23.67 13.15 -14.80
CA TRP A 112 25.00 12.69 -14.41
C TRP A 112 25.95 13.85 -14.15
N GLU A 113 26.06 14.78 -15.09
CA GLU A 113 26.94 15.95 -14.97
C GLU A 113 26.63 16.81 -13.75
N LYS A 114 25.35 16.98 -13.42
CA LYS A 114 24.94 17.90 -12.36
C LYS A 114 24.81 17.25 -10.99
N TYR A 115 24.27 16.03 -10.95
CA TYR A 115 23.88 15.37 -9.71
C TYR A 115 24.56 14.01 -9.49
N GLY A 116 25.34 13.51 -10.46
CA GLY A 116 25.96 12.20 -10.39
C GLY A 116 24.96 11.03 -10.43
N VAL A 117 23.79 11.21 -11.03
CA VAL A 117 22.78 10.15 -11.14
C VAL A 117 23.19 9.14 -12.19
N ASP A 118 23.41 7.90 -11.77
CA ASP A 118 23.70 6.78 -12.67
C ASP A 118 22.43 6.34 -13.40
N SER A 119 22.44 6.44 -14.73
CA SER A 119 21.39 5.91 -15.60
C SER A 119 21.92 4.87 -16.60
N LEU A 120 23.23 4.50 -16.50
CA LEU A 120 23.83 3.51 -17.41
C LEU A 120 23.42 2.08 -17.06
N HIS A 121 23.12 1.82 -15.79
CA HIS A 121 22.65 0.53 -15.30
C HIS A 121 21.11 0.44 -15.27
N ALA A 122 20.43 1.30 -16.04
CA ALA A 122 18.98 1.31 -16.11
C ALA A 122 18.42 0.06 -16.79
N TYR A 123 17.38 -0.51 -16.22
CA TYR A 123 16.62 -1.62 -16.78
C TYR A 123 15.16 -1.60 -16.32
N GLY A 124 14.33 -2.42 -16.93
CA GLY A 124 12.92 -2.56 -16.58
C GLY A 124 12.15 -1.25 -16.78
N ASP A 125 11.51 -0.79 -15.74
CA ASP A 125 10.64 0.39 -15.71
C ASP A 125 11.36 1.73 -15.48
N TYR A 126 12.70 1.75 -15.44
CA TYR A 126 13.46 2.97 -15.12
C TYR A 126 13.26 4.08 -16.17
N ASP A 127 13.37 3.75 -17.45
CA ASP A 127 13.24 4.73 -18.53
C ASP A 127 11.83 5.32 -18.58
N GLU A 128 10.82 4.48 -18.41
CA GLU A 128 9.42 4.89 -18.42
C GLU A 128 9.11 5.86 -17.26
N ALA A 129 9.48 5.47 -16.06
CA ALA A 129 9.34 6.30 -14.87
C ALA A 129 10.10 7.63 -14.98
N SER A 130 11.33 7.59 -15.50
CA SER A 130 12.18 8.78 -15.66
C SER A 130 11.60 9.75 -16.69
N MET A 131 11.10 9.27 -17.81
CA MET A 131 10.50 10.14 -18.84
C MET A 131 9.18 10.73 -18.36
N PHE A 132 8.36 9.98 -17.64
CA PHE A 132 7.19 10.51 -16.95
C PHE A 132 7.56 11.60 -15.95
N SER A 133 8.54 11.35 -15.11
CA SER A 133 9.01 12.30 -14.09
C SER A 133 9.48 13.62 -14.72
N TYR A 134 10.23 13.54 -15.81
CA TYR A 134 10.65 14.68 -16.58
C TYR A 134 9.45 15.44 -17.16
N ALA A 135 8.50 14.73 -17.77
CA ALA A 135 7.30 15.32 -18.35
C ALA A 135 6.45 16.05 -17.29
N ALA A 136 6.26 15.45 -16.11
CA ALA A 136 5.53 16.05 -15.00
C ALA A 136 6.17 17.36 -14.51
N ALA A 137 7.49 17.39 -14.42
CA ALA A 137 8.22 18.62 -14.07
C ALA A 137 8.11 19.70 -15.16
N ARG A 138 8.15 19.32 -16.44
CA ARG A 138 7.94 20.24 -17.58
C ARG A 138 6.53 20.82 -17.60
N VAL A 139 5.51 20.01 -17.27
CA VAL A 139 4.12 20.46 -17.09
C VAL A 139 4.05 21.51 -15.97
N THR A 140 4.69 21.23 -14.84
CA THR A 140 4.73 22.16 -13.70
C THR A 140 5.44 23.46 -14.08
N GLU A 141 6.60 23.40 -14.77
CA GLU A 141 7.31 24.61 -15.24
C GLU A 141 6.44 25.44 -16.18
N SER A 142 5.80 24.82 -17.18
CA SER A 142 4.93 25.50 -18.13
C SER A 142 3.75 26.17 -17.44
N TYR A 143 3.07 25.45 -16.55
CA TYR A 143 1.95 25.98 -15.77
C TYR A 143 2.38 27.15 -14.87
N TYR A 144 3.50 26.97 -14.14
CA TYR A 144 4.06 28.00 -13.27
C TYR A 144 4.34 29.30 -14.04
N ARG A 145 5.03 29.22 -15.19
CA ARG A 145 5.38 30.37 -16.00
C ARG A 145 4.17 31.07 -16.63
N PHE A 146 3.04 30.34 -16.77
CA PHE A 146 1.82 30.89 -17.38
C PHE A 146 0.90 31.57 -16.36
N TYR A 147 0.71 30.95 -15.18
CA TYR A 147 -0.28 31.40 -14.21
C TYR A 147 0.29 31.97 -12.91
N LEU A 148 1.52 31.62 -12.56
CA LEU A 148 2.07 31.88 -11.23
C LEU A 148 3.29 32.80 -11.31
N SER A 149 3.71 33.32 -10.15
CA SER A 149 4.84 34.23 -10.01
C SER A 149 5.73 33.86 -8.83
N SER A 150 6.78 34.63 -8.64
CA SER A 150 7.67 34.47 -7.47
C SER A 150 7.03 34.84 -6.12
N ASP A 151 5.84 35.43 -6.14
CA ASP A 151 5.10 35.82 -4.92
C ASP A 151 4.23 34.67 -4.41
N ASP A 152 3.98 33.68 -5.26
CA ASP A 152 3.22 32.49 -4.89
C ASP A 152 4.12 31.46 -4.19
N ASN A 153 3.65 30.92 -3.06
CA ASN A 153 4.28 29.81 -2.36
C ASN A 153 3.91 28.49 -3.04
N VAL A 154 4.77 28.00 -3.88
CA VAL A 154 4.51 26.79 -4.69
C VAL A 154 5.37 25.64 -4.24
N ILE A 155 4.76 24.46 -4.15
CA ILE A 155 5.44 23.19 -3.86
C ILE A 155 5.30 22.22 -5.03
N TYR A 156 6.40 21.60 -5.43
CA TYR A 156 6.43 20.40 -6.24
C TYR A 156 6.72 19.21 -5.36
N HIS A 157 5.76 18.30 -5.24
CA HIS A 157 5.84 17.11 -4.38
C HIS A 157 5.93 15.85 -5.24
N GLY A 158 7.03 15.14 -5.17
CA GLY A 158 7.23 13.86 -5.85
C GLY A 158 7.09 12.67 -4.91
N ASN A 159 6.49 11.60 -5.39
CA ASN A 159 6.30 10.36 -4.66
C ASN A 159 7.09 9.22 -5.30
N GLU A 160 7.97 8.58 -4.54
CA GLU A 160 8.85 7.47 -4.92
C GLU A 160 10.00 7.88 -5.87
N TRP A 161 11.00 6.99 -5.98
CA TRP A 161 12.14 7.16 -6.90
C TRP A 161 11.70 7.48 -8.33
N MET A 162 10.54 6.98 -8.74
CA MET A 162 9.93 7.19 -10.05
C MET A 162 9.69 8.66 -10.40
N THR A 163 9.63 9.54 -9.40
CA THR A 163 9.42 10.99 -9.59
C THR A 163 10.67 11.82 -9.28
N GLY A 164 11.76 11.17 -8.94
CA GLY A 164 12.99 11.83 -8.49
C GLY A 164 13.60 12.78 -9.53
N LEU A 165 13.64 12.37 -10.80
CA LEU A 165 14.16 13.19 -11.88
C LEU A 165 13.44 14.54 -11.96
N GLY A 166 12.12 14.55 -11.81
CA GLY A 166 11.33 15.77 -11.86
C GLY A 166 11.66 16.74 -10.72
N ILE A 167 11.94 16.22 -9.52
CA ILE A 167 12.37 17.03 -8.37
C ILE A 167 13.71 17.71 -8.68
N LEU A 168 14.68 16.95 -9.20
CA LEU A 168 15.99 17.49 -9.58
C LEU A 168 15.88 18.52 -10.70
N TYR A 169 14.98 18.30 -11.66
CA TYR A 169 14.67 19.24 -12.72
C TYR A 169 14.09 20.56 -12.17
N ILE A 170 13.11 20.49 -11.27
CA ILE A 170 12.49 21.69 -10.66
C ILE A 170 13.53 22.49 -9.87
N ASN A 171 14.37 21.81 -9.08
CA ASN A 171 15.45 22.47 -8.35
C ASN A 171 16.42 23.25 -9.27
N ASP A 172 16.64 22.73 -10.48
CA ASP A 172 17.50 23.39 -11.47
C ASP A 172 16.82 24.56 -12.19
N ARG A 173 15.56 24.38 -12.59
CA ARG A 173 14.86 25.29 -13.51
C ARG A 173 13.97 26.32 -12.83
N LEU A 174 13.47 25.99 -11.63
CA LEU A 174 12.55 26.81 -10.84
C LEU A 174 13.00 26.85 -9.36
N PRO A 175 14.17 27.41 -9.05
CA PRO A 175 14.71 27.39 -7.71
C PRO A 175 13.85 28.12 -6.66
N GLN A 176 12.89 28.94 -7.10
CA GLN A 176 11.88 29.58 -6.24
C GLN A 176 10.72 28.66 -5.85
N VAL A 177 10.53 27.55 -6.54
CA VAL A 177 9.55 26.51 -6.19
C VAL A 177 10.16 25.59 -5.13
N ALA A 178 9.45 25.39 -4.04
CA ALA A 178 9.86 24.46 -3.01
C ALA A 178 9.65 23.01 -3.48
N THR A 179 10.58 22.13 -3.12
CA THR A 179 10.50 20.74 -3.49
C THR A 179 10.31 19.85 -2.27
N MET A 180 9.48 18.82 -2.41
CA MET A 180 9.24 17.80 -1.41
C MET A 180 9.32 16.41 -2.05
N PHE A 181 9.97 15.48 -1.38
CA PHE A 181 10.11 14.10 -1.82
C PHE A 181 9.65 13.14 -0.74
N THR A 182 8.73 12.25 -1.09
CA THR A 182 8.30 11.15 -0.21
C THR A 182 8.72 9.82 -0.80
N THR A 183 9.65 9.12 -0.15
CA THR A 183 9.88 7.71 -0.44
C THR A 183 8.99 6.85 0.46
N HIS A 184 8.17 5.98 -0.15
CA HIS A 184 7.24 5.11 0.57
C HIS A 184 7.89 3.80 1.00
N ALA A 185 8.97 3.42 0.34
CA ALA A 185 9.90 2.36 0.69
C ALA A 185 11.22 2.64 -0.01
N THR A 186 12.35 2.46 0.65
CA THR A 186 13.62 2.57 -0.06
C THR A 186 13.72 1.46 -1.12
N SER A 187 14.10 1.81 -2.34
CA SER A 187 14.23 0.84 -3.43
C SER A 187 15.21 -0.28 -3.07
N ILE A 188 16.32 0.09 -2.43
CA ILE A 188 17.35 -0.87 -2.04
C ILE A 188 16.97 -1.70 -0.81
N GLY A 189 16.30 -1.13 0.21
CA GLY A 189 15.81 -1.87 1.38
C GLY A 189 14.80 -2.94 0.97
N ARG A 190 13.85 -2.57 0.09
CA ARG A 190 12.91 -3.52 -0.50
C ARG A 190 13.62 -4.62 -1.29
N SER A 191 14.67 -4.30 -2.03
CA SER A 191 15.44 -5.26 -2.81
C SER A 191 16.24 -6.22 -1.93
N ILE A 192 16.87 -5.75 -0.84
CA ILE A 192 17.56 -6.59 0.15
C ILE A 192 16.57 -7.61 0.73
N ALA A 193 15.43 -7.14 1.24
CA ALA A 193 14.40 -7.99 1.81
C ALA A 193 13.80 -8.98 0.79
N GLY A 194 13.54 -8.50 -0.43
CA GLY A 194 12.97 -9.30 -1.53
C GLY A 194 13.90 -10.39 -2.06
N ASN A 195 15.22 -10.21 -1.91
CA ASN A 195 16.23 -11.22 -2.25
C ASN A 195 16.60 -12.14 -1.08
N ASN A 196 15.74 -12.20 -0.05
CA ASN A 196 15.92 -13.06 1.15
C ASN A 196 17.21 -12.79 1.95
N LYS A 197 17.80 -11.61 1.79
CA LYS A 197 18.92 -11.19 2.63
C LYS A 197 18.41 -10.72 4.00
N PRO A 198 19.16 -10.96 5.09
CA PRO A 198 18.79 -10.50 6.42
C PRO A 198 18.97 -8.97 6.49
N LEU A 199 17.87 -8.23 6.39
CA LEU A 199 17.89 -6.77 6.36
C LEU A 199 18.20 -6.18 7.74
N TYR A 200 17.57 -6.71 8.78
CA TYR A 200 17.55 -6.07 10.10
C TYR A 200 18.73 -6.47 10.99
N GLU A 201 19.19 -7.72 10.91
CA GLU A 201 20.33 -8.22 11.68
C GLU A 201 21.65 -7.53 11.30
N TYR A 202 21.85 -7.29 10.01
CA TYR A 202 23.05 -6.63 9.50
C TYR A 202 22.81 -5.17 9.08
N PHE A 203 21.73 -4.59 9.53
CA PHE A 203 21.23 -3.30 9.06
C PHE A 203 22.28 -2.20 9.06
N THR A 204 22.96 -2.00 10.19
CA THR A 204 23.99 -0.96 10.36
C THR A 204 25.29 -1.23 9.57
N GLY A 205 25.48 -2.45 9.09
CA GLY A 205 26.63 -2.83 8.26
C GLY A 205 26.39 -2.67 6.75
N TYR A 206 25.15 -2.45 6.32
CA TYR A 206 24.86 -2.27 4.91
C TYR A 206 25.26 -0.87 4.42
N ASN A 207 25.95 -0.83 3.29
CA ASN A 207 26.13 0.36 2.48
C ASN A 207 25.17 0.29 1.29
N GLY A 208 24.31 1.31 1.12
CA GLY A 208 23.25 1.30 0.11
C GLY A 208 23.78 1.22 -1.32
N ASP A 209 24.88 1.92 -1.63
CA ASP A 209 25.46 1.93 -2.98
C ASP A 209 26.14 0.58 -3.31
N GLN A 210 26.83 -0.04 -2.33
CA GLN A 210 27.38 -1.38 -2.50
C GLN A 210 26.29 -2.42 -2.70
N MET A 211 25.22 -2.35 -1.92
CA MET A 211 24.09 -3.26 -2.06
C MET A 211 23.37 -3.06 -3.40
N ALA A 212 23.30 -1.82 -3.88
CA ALA A 212 22.74 -1.54 -5.20
C ALA A 212 23.56 -2.20 -6.32
N GLN A 213 24.88 -2.18 -6.24
CA GLN A 213 25.75 -2.90 -7.18
C GLN A 213 25.52 -4.41 -7.12
N GLU A 214 25.48 -4.98 -5.92
CA GLU A 214 25.28 -6.42 -5.71
C GLU A 214 23.92 -6.90 -6.24
N LEU A 215 22.86 -6.10 -6.07
CA LEU A 215 21.49 -6.44 -6.42
C LEU A 215 21.04 -5.86 -7.77
N ASN A 216 21.95 -5.27 -8.55
CA ASN A 216 21.67 -4.64 -9.84
C ASN A 216 20.60 -3.54 -9.74
N MET A 217 20.71 -2.66 -8.74
CA MET A 217 19.78 -1.58 -8.44
C MET A 217 20.41 -0.19 -8.58
N GLN A 218 21.57 -0.06 -9.20
CA GLN A 218 22.41 1.15 -9.19
C GLN A 218 21.64 2.39 -9.63
N SER A 219 20.95 2.33 -10.76
CA SER A 219 20.23 3.49 -11.28
C SER A 219 19.05 3.91 -10.39
N LYS A 220 18.26 2.96 -9.88
CA LYS A 220 17.15 3.25 -8.96
C LYS A 220 17.65 3.81 -7.63
N GLN A 221 18.68 3.21 -7.06
CA GLN A 221 19.33 3.71 -5.83
C GLN A 221 19.92 5.10 -6.03
N SER A 222 20.61 5.32 -7.15
CA SER A 222 21.27 6.59 -7.46
C SER A 222 20.26 7.73 -7.57
N ILE A 223 19.18 7.55 -8.34
CA ILE A 223 18.16 8.60 -8.48
C ILE A 223 17.44 8.87 -7.15
N GLU A 224 17.09 7.84 -6.37
CA GLU A 224 16.44 8.00 -5.08
C GLU A 224 17.34 8.75 -4.08
N LYS A 225 18.60 8.33 -3.96
CA LYS A 225 19.60 8.95 -3.08
C LYS A 225 19.85 10.40 -3.44
N GLN A 226 20.13 10.70 -4.72
CA GLN A 226 20.41 12.06 -5.15
C GLN A 226 19.19 12.97 -4.98
N THR A 227 17.97 12.45 -5.24
CA THR A 227 16.74 13.20 -4.97
C THR A 227 16.61 13.54 -3.49
N ALA A 228 16.84 12.56 -2.60
CA ALA A 228 16.81 12.79 -1.16
C ALA A 228 17.84 13.84 -0.70
N MET A 229 19.02 13.85 -1.32
CA MET A 229 20.10 14.81 -0.98
C MET A 229 19.77 16.25 -1.38
N TYR A 230 19.12 16.44 -2.54
CA TYR A 230 18.94 17.78 -3.11
C TYR A 230 17.55 18.37 -2.88
N VAL A 231 16.59 17.62 -2.39
CA VAL A 231 15.22 18.09 -2.11
C VAL A 231 15.18 19.05 -0.91
N ASP A 232 14.23 20.00 -0.91
CA ASP A 232 14.05 20.91 0.24
C ASP A 232 13.49 20.20 1.47
N CYS A 233 12.54 19.28 1.31
CA CYS A 233 12.03 18.47 2.41
C CYS A 233 11.97 16.99 2.00
N PHE A 234 12.76 16.17 2.65
CA PHE A 234 12.78 14.73 2.46
C PHE A 234 11.89 14.04 3.50
N THR A 235 10.98 13.18 3.06
CA THR A 235 9.97 12.55 3.92
C THR A 235 9.82 11.06 3.61
N THR A 236 9.30 10.32 4.58
CA THR A 236 8.89 8.92 4.44
C THR A 236 7.67 8.61 5.30
N VAL A 237 7.16 7.38 5.24
CA VAL A 237 5.85 7.02 5.81
C VAL A 237 5.90 6.44 7.22
N SER A 238 7.08 6.07 7.74
CA SER A 238 7.20 5.45 9.06
C SER A 238 8.62 5.57 9.63
N ASP A 239 8.73 5.34 10.94
CA ASP A 239 10.04 5.37 11.63
C ASP A 239 10.97 4.26 11.15
N ILE A 240 10.45 3.07 10.80
CA ILE A 240 11.29 1.99 10.27
C ILE A 240 11.88 2.38 8.91
N THR A 241 11.07 2.97 8.02
CA THR A 241 11.57 3.44 6.73
C THR A 241 12.48 4.67 6.89
N ALA A 242 12.25 5.52 7.90
CA ALA A 242 13.16 6.64 8.21
C ALA A 242 14.57 6.15 8.57
N ARG A 243 14.67 5.04 9.32
CA ARG A 243 15.97 4.38 9.59
C ARG A 243 16.62 3.87 8.31
N GLU A 244 15.82 3.26 7.40
CA GLU A 244 16.34 2.81 6.10
C GLU A 244 16.87 3.99 5.28
N CYS A 245 16.15 5.11 5.23
CA CYS A 245 16.61 6.31 4.53
C CYS A 245 17.95 6.80 5.07
N ALA A 246 18.10 6.88 6.39
CA ALA A 246 19.35 7.32 7.02
C ALA A 246 20.51 6.38 6.71
N GLN A 247 20.30 5.05 6.75
CA GLN A 247 21.36 4.05 6.56
C GLN A 247 21.67 3.78 5.10
N LEU A 248 20.65 3.67 4.24
CA LEU A 248 20.81 3.17 2.88
C LEU A 248 20.88 4.28 1.82
N LEU A 249 20.34 5.47 2.13
CA LEU A 249 20.42 6.65 1.28
C LEU A 249 21.40 7.70 1.83
N ASP A 250 22.05 7.44 2.96
CA ASP A 250 22.91 8.39 3.68
C ASP A 250 22.22 9.73 3.99
N LYS A 251 20.89 9.71 4.11
CA LYS A 251 20.09 10.92 4.33
C LYS A 251 18.96 10.67 5.31
N PRO A 252 19.01 11.24 6.51
CA PRO A 252 17.87 11.23 7.43
C PRO A 252 16.72 12.06 6.86
N VAL A 253 15.48 11.64 7.14
CA VAL A 253 14.28 12.36 6.72
C VAL A 253 14.04 13.60 7.59
N ASP A 254 13.44 14.64 7.00
CA ASP A 254 13.03 15.84 7.73
C ASP A 254 11.73 15.60 8.53
N VAL A 255 10.77 14.84 7.96
CA VAL A 255 9.48 14.54 8.58
C VAL A 255 9.01 13.11 8.22
N VAL A 256 8.44 12.41 9.19
CA VAL A 256 7.70 11.16 8.96
C VAL A 256 6.22 11.49 8.73
N LEU A 257 5.66 10.97 7.63
CA LEU A 257 4.29 11.18 7.17
C LEU A 257 3.48 9.88 7.29
N PRO A 258 2.92 9.53 8.43
CA PRO A 258 2.11 8.32 8.58
C PRO A 258 0.94 8.31 7.60
N ASN A 259 0.61 7.16 7.03
CA ASN A 259 -0.48 7.02 6.09
C ASN A 259 -1.82 6.94 6.82
N GLY A 260 -2.70 7.88 6.53
CA GLY A 260 -4.02 7.94 7.11
C GLY A 260 -5.06 7.06 6.40
N PHE A 261 -6.24 7.01 6.97
CA PHE A 261 -7.39 6.30 6.44
C PHE A 261 -8.60 7.23 6.29
N ASP A 262 -9.49 6.88 5.37
CA ASP A 262 -10.77 7.56 5.18
C ASP A 262 -11.91 6.66 5.66
N ASN A 263 -12.60 7.08 6.72
CA ASN A 263 -13.71 6.32 7.30
C ASN A 263 -14.96 6.26 6.42
N SER A 264 -15.05 7.01 5.33
CA SER A 264 -16.21 6.97 4.42
C SER A 264 -16.42 5.60 3.78
N PHE A 265 -15.36 4.78 3.71
CA PHE A 265 -15.43 3.40 3.22
C PHE A 265 -16.08 2.42 4.20
N VAL A 266 -16.18 2.79 5.49
CA VAL A 266 -16.74 1.91 6.52
C VAL A 266 -18.26 2.08 6.57
N PRO A 267 -19.05 1.01 6.40
CA PRO A 267 -20.51 1.11 6.44
C PRO A 267 -21.05 1.65 7.76
N ALA A 268 -22.15 2.39 7.71
CA ALA A 268 -22.88 2.84 8.90
C ALA A 268 -23.35 1.62 9.74
N LYS A 269 -23.55 1.83 11.05
CA LYS A 269 -23.75 0.74 12.03
C LYS A 269 -24.80 -0.31 11.60
N ARG A 270 -25.97 0.11 11.14
CA ARG A 270 -27.04 -0.84 10.73
C ARG A 270 -26.67 -1.64 9.49
N GLU A 271 -26.02 -0.99 8.54
CA GLU A 271 -25.53 -1.62 7.31
C GLU A 271 -24.31 -2.51 7.60
N PHE A 272 -23.45 -2.08 8.52
CA PHE A 272 -22.29 -2.86 8.97
C PHE A 272 -22.70 -4.25 9.47
N ASP A 273 -23.66 -4.31 10.41
CA ASP A 273 -24.12 -5.58 10.99
C ASP A 273 -24.76 -6.49 9.92
N LYS A 274 -25.52 -5.90 8.98
CA LYS A 274 -26.10 -6.63 7.85
C LYS A 274 -25.02 -7.21 6.94
N LYS A 275 -24.09 -6.37 6.48
CA LYS A 275 -22.99 -6.79 5.60
C LYS A 275 -22.08 -7.82 6.26
N ARG A 276 -21.81 -7.68 7.57
CA ARG A 276 -21.06 -8.69 8.32
C ARG A 276 -21.74 -10.06 8.28
N LYS A 277 -23.05 -10.11 8.52
CA LYS A 277 -23.81 -11.37 8.44
C LYS A 277 -23.80 -11.99 7.04
N GLU A 278 -23.94 -11.15 6.02
CA GLU A 278 -23.86 -11.58 4.61
C GLU A 278 -22.48 -12.15 4.27
N ALA A 279 -21.41 -11.47 4.67
CA ALA A 279 -20.04 -11.92 4.44
C ALA A 279 -19.76 -13.27 5.13
N ARG A 280 -20.12 -13.40 6.40
CA ARG A 280 -19.95 -14.67 7.15
C ARG A 280 -20.74 -15.81 6.51
N LYS A 281 -21.99 -15.56 6.16
CA LYS A 281 -22.82 -16.58 5.47
C LYS A 281 -22.19 -17.03 4.15
N LEU A 282 -21.61 -16.12 3.39
CA LEU A 282 -20.93 -16.45 2.15
C LEU A 282 -19.67 -17.27 2.39
N ILE A 283 -18.83 -16.87 3.35
CA ILE A 283 -17.60 -17.58 3.73
C ILE A 283 -17.94 -18.99 4.21
N PHE A 284 -18.95 -19.16 5.08
CA PHE A 284 -19.38 -20.47 5.56
C PHE A 284 -19.93 -21.34 4.43
N ARG A 285 -20.71 -20.76 3.52
CA ARG A 285 -21.23 -21.46 2.35
C ARG A 285 -20.11 -21.93 1.42
N MET A 286 -19.12 -21.08 1.17
CA MET A 286 -17.92 -21.45 0.39
C MET A 286 -17.16 -22.59 1.05
N ALA A 287 -16.89 -22.48 2.34
CA ALA A 287 -16.17 -23.51 3.10
C ALA A 287 -16.94 -24.84 3.11
N ASN A 288 -18.26 -24.82 3.34
CA ASN A 288 -19.11 -26.03 3.23
C ASN A 288 -19.08 -26.61 1.81
N ALA A 289 -19.24 -25.78 0.78
CA ALA A 289 -19.24 -26.24 -0.61
C ALA A 289 -17.91 -26.91 -0.99
N LEU A 290 -16.78 -26.46 -0.42
CA LEU A 290 -15.46 -27.06 -0.66
C LEU A 290 -15.28 -28.34 0.15
N THR A 291 -15.62 -28.36 1.44
CA THR A 291 -15.18 -29.40 2.39
C THR A 291 -16.27 -30.40 2.79
N GLY A 292 -17.54 -30.06 2.55
CA GLY A 292 -18.66 -30.87 3.07
C GLY A 292 -18.83 -30.81 4.60
N ASP A 293 -18.13 -29.86 5.28
CA ASP A 293 -18.28 -29.63 6.73
C ASP A 293 -19.22 -28.45 6.99
N THR A 294 -19.82 -28.38 8.17
CA THR A 294 -20.76 -27.32 8.56
C THR A 294 -20.11 -26.34 9.52
N PHE A 295 -20.48 -25.07 9.36
CA PHE A 295 -19.95 -23.95 10.14
C PHE A 295 -21.09 -23.04 10.60
N ASP A 296 -20.98 -22.53 11.81
CA ASP A 296 -21.94 -21.59 12.40
C ASP A 296 -21.22 -20.47 13.19
N ASP A 297 -21.96 -19.43 13.55
CA ASP A 297 -21.41 -18.26 14.23
C ASP A 297 -20.93 -18.53 15.66
N ASP A 298 -21.48 -19.54 16.33
CA ASP A 298 -21.18 -19.83 17.73
C ASP A 298 -19.86 -20.62 17.87
N ASP A 299 -19.63 -21.57 16.96
CA ASP A 299 -18.50 -22.51 17.01
C ASP A 299 -17.38 -22.18 16.00
N THR A 300 -17.55 -21.19 15.12
CA THR A 300 -16.58 -20.93 14.07
C THR A 300 -16.01 -19.51 14.11
N MET A 301 -14.71 -19.43 14.00
CA MET A 301 -13.93 -18.20 13.88
C MET A 301 -13.37 -18.06 12.46
N VAL A 302 -13.44 -16.86 11.89
CA VAL A 302 -12.87 -16.54 10.57
C VAL A 302 -11.62 -15.69 10.77
N VAL A 303 -10.50 -16.18 10.23
CA VAL A 303 -9.20 -15.52 10.29
C VAL A 303 -8.68 -15.30 8.87
N SER A 304 -8.17 -14.13 8.53
CA SER A 304 -7.61 -13.91 7.19
C SER A 304 -6.27 -13.20 7.19
N THR A 305 -5.52 -13.40 6.11
CA THR A 305 -4.42 -12.55 5.68
C THR A 305 -4.67 -12.07 4.26
N SER A 306 -4.24 -10.86 3.95
CA SER A 306 -4.40 -10.27 2.62
C SER A 306 -3.21 -9.38 2.26
N GLY A 307 -3.03 -9.13 0.97
CA GLY A 307 -1.95 -8.28 0.47
C GLY A 307 -1.39 -8.75 -0.86
N ARG A 308 -0.17 -8.31 -1.20
CA ARG A 308 0.54 -8.74 -2.40
C ARG A 308 1.15 -10.13 -2.19
N TYR A 309 1.33 -10.88 -3.27
CA TYR A 309 1.91 -12.22 -3.22
C TYR A 309 3.44 -12.17 -3.00
N GLU A 310 3.83 -11.78 -1.81
CA GLU A 310 5.22 -11.73 -1.35
C GLU A 310 5.37 -12.63 -0.11
N MET A 311 5.71 -13.91 -0.32
CA MET A 311 5.69 -14.96 0.72
C MET A 311 6.33 -14.50 2.03
N ARG A 312 7.61 -14.07 2.01
CA ARG A 312 8.35 -13.64 3.19
C ARG A 312 7.98 -12.22 3.63
N ASN A 313 7.98 -11.26 2.69
CA ASN A 313 7.80 -9.85 3.03
C ASN A 313 6.44 -9.56 3.65
N LYS A 314 5.38 -10.22 3.14
CA LYS A 314 4.03 -10.13 3.71
C LYS A 314 3.76 -11.19 4.80
N GLY A 315 4.71 -12.11 5.03
CA GLY A 315 4.60 -13.14 6.06
C GLY A 315 3.55 -14.21 5.77
N ILE A 316 3.24 -14.45 4.48
CA ILE A 316 2.29 -15.49 4.09
C ILE A 316 2.79 -16.87 4.57
N ASP A 317 4.09 -17.10 4.46
CA ASP A 317 4.74 -18.32 4.93
C ASP A 317 4.54 -18.55 6.44
N VAL A 318 4.80 -17.54 7.26
CA VAL A 318 4.63 -17.66 8.71
C VAL A 318 3.14 -17.72 9.11
N PHE A 319 2.25 -17.10 8.34
CA PHE A 319 0.81 -17.27 8.52
C PHE A 319 0.38 -18.73 8.28
N VAL A 320 0.77 -19.31 7.15
CA VAL A 320 0.47 -20.73 6.85
C VAL A 320 1.00 -21.65 7.95
N GLU A 321 2.24 -21.42 8.40
CA GLU A 321 2.83 -22.19 9.50
C GLU A 321 2.06 -22.02 10.81
N SER A 322 1.64 -20.81 11.15
CA SER A 322 0.87 -20.57 12.38
C SER A 322 -0.49 -21.27 12.35
N ILE A 323 -1.16 -21.28 11.19
CA ILE A 323 -2.42 -22.03 11.01
C ILE A 323 -2.18 -23.54 11.05
N ASN A 324 -1.05 -24.02 10.55
CA ASN A 324 -0.68 -25.43 10.70
C ASN A 324 -0.52 -25.82 12.18
N ARG A 325 0.12 -24.98 13.01
CA ARG A 325 0.28 -25.24 14.46
C ARG A 325 -1.05 -25.28 15.19
N LEU A 326 -2.04 -24.49 14.78
CA LEU A 326 -3.40 -24.53 15.35
C LEU A 326 -4.08 -25.87 15.19
N ARG A 327 -3.79 -26.65 14.12
CA ARG A 327 -4.38 -27.98 13.89
C ARG A 327 -4.11 -28.97 15.03
N PHE A 328 -2.98 -28.78 15.71
CA PHE A 328 -2.50 -29.64 16.78
C PHE A 328 -2.71 -29.03 18.17
N ASN A 329 -3.32 -27.84 18.26
CA ASN A 329 -3.53 -27.16 19.53
C ASN A 329 -4.86 -27.57 20.16
N HIS A 330 -4.79 -28.28 21.29
CA HIS A 330 -5.96 -28.78 22.01
C HIS A 330 -6.72 -27.69 22.78
N ASP A 331 -6.11 -26.53 23.03
CA ASP A 331 -6.74 -25.42 23.74
C ASP A 331 -7.59 -24.54 22.83
N LEU A 332 -7.53 -24.75 21.52
CA LEU A 332 -8.37 -24.04 20.55
C LEU A 332 -9.85 -24.32 20.83
N LYS A 333 -10.65 -23.29 21.10
CA LYS A 333 -12.06 -23.44 21.53
C LYS A 333 -13.04 -23.51 20.36
N LYS A 334 -12.71 -22.91 19.21
CA LYS A 334 -13.57 -22.81 18.03
C LYS A 334 -12.97 -23.51 16.81
N LYS A 335 -13.79 -23.90 15.86
CA LYS A 335 -13.33 -24.18 14.50
C LYS A 335 -12.72 -22.90 13.89
N VAL A 336 -11.76 -23.07 13.00
CA VAL A 336 -11.13 -21.93 12.30
C VAL A 336 -11.27 -22.11 10.79
N ILE A 337 -11.84 -21.11 10.15
CA ILE A 337 -11.74 -20.88 8.72
C ILE A 337 -10.67 -19.81 8.51
N ALA A 338 -9.53 -20.21 7.97
CA ALA A 338 -8.44 -19.30 7.62
C ALA A 338 -8.45 -19.04 6.12
N LEU A 339 -8.29 -17.76 5.72
CA LEU A 339 -8.30 -17.31 4.32
C LEU A 339 -6.97 -16.66 3.99
N ILE A 340 -6.38 -17.01 2.84
CA ILE A 340 -5.28 -16.31 2.21
C ILE A 340 -5.86 -15.56 1.01
N GLU A 341 -6.13 -14.27 1.16
CA GLU A 341 -6.75 -13.38 0.17
C GLU A 341 -5.65 -12.60 -0.58
N VAL A 342 -4.88 -13.32 -1.39
CA VAL A 342 -3.68 -12.80 -2.06
C VAL A 342 -3.74 -13.12 -3.54
N PRO A 343 -3.79 -12.10 -4.43
CA PRO A 343 -3.84 -12.34 -5.88
C PRO A 343 -2.60 -13.09 -6.36
N ALA A 344 -2.82 -14.20 -7.07
CA ALA A 344 -1.79 -14.98 -7.76
C ALA A 344 -2.03 -14.98 -9.27
N TRP A 345 -1.26 -15.74 -10.02
CA TRP A 345 -1.49 -15.90 -11.45
C TRP A 345 -2.72 -16.79 -11.70
N MET A 346 -3.88 -16.24 -11.39
CA MET A 346 -5.19 -16.88 -11.46
C MET A 346 -5.59 -17.10 -12.92
N LYS A 347 -6.09 -18.31 -13.20
CA LYS A 347 -6.60 -18.69 -14.51
C LYS A 347 -8.10 -18.48 -14.61
N GLU A 348 -8.85 -19.08 -13.71
CA GLU A 348 -10.32 -19.07 -13.74
C GLU A 348 -10.94 -19.46 -12.39
N ALA A 349 -12.19 -19.11 -12.16
CA ALA A 349 -12.99 -19.63 -11.07
C ALA A 349 -13.19 -21.16 -11.18
N ARG A 350 -13.21 -21.86 -10.08
CA ARG A 350 -13.49 -23.31 -10.08
C ARG A 350 -14.94 -23.57 -10.42
N THR A 351 -15.20 -24.20 -11.57
CA THR A 351 -16.55 -24.52 -12.04
C THR A 351 -17.33 -25.41 -11.07
N ASP A 352 -16.69 -26.44 -10.52
CA ASP A 352 -17.31 -27.34 -9.54
C ASP A 352 -17.75 -26.61 -8.25
N LEU A 353 -16.98 -25.62 -7.79
CA LEU A 353 -17.35 -24.79 -6.66
C LEU A 353 -18.50 -23.82 -7.02
N VAL A 354 -18.41 -23.16 -8.17
CA VAL A 354 -19.44 -22.23 -8.65
C VAL A 354 -20.78 -22.93 -8.81
N GLU A 355 -20.81 -24.14 -9.38
CA GLU A 355 -22.02 -24.97 -9.50
C GLU A 355 -22.65 -25.26 -8.12
N ARG A 356 -21.85 -25.61 -7.11
CA ARG A 356 -22.33 -25.79 -5.74
C ARG A 356 -22.89 -24.49 -5.14
N LEU A 357 -22.19 -23.38 -5.32
CA LEU A 357 -22.63 -22.08 -4.78
C LEU A 357 -23.93 -21.58 -5.42
N GLN A 358 -24.17 -21.89 -6.69
CA GLN A 358 -25.39 -21.55 -7.43
C GLN A 358 -26.53 -22.54 -7.22
N SER A 359 -26.22 -23.72 -6.73
CA SER A 359 -27.20 -24.78 -6.49
C SER A 359 -28.23 -24.40 -5.42
N THR A 360 -29.42 -25.00 -5.52
CA THR A 360 -30.48 -24.90 -4.49
C THR A 360 -30.14 -25.69 -3.22
N THR A 361 -29.17 -26.61 -3.29
CA THR A 361 -28.65 -27.36 -2.15
C THR A 361 -28.00 -26.40 -1.17
N LYS A 362 -28.49 -26.35 0.05
CA LYS A 362 -27.99 -25.42 1.07
C LYS A 362 -26.76 -25.92 1.80
N VAL A 363 -26.64 -27.23 1.99
CA VAL A 363 -25.56 -27.88 2.73
C VAL A 363 -25.10 -29.10 1.95
N PHE A 364 -23.79 -29.18 1.74
CA PHE A 364 -23.14 -30.36 1.17
C PHE A 364 -22.51 -31.17 2.28
N ASP A 365 -22.48 -32.50 2.13
CA ASP A 365 -21.92 -33.46 3.08
C ASP A 365 -20.67 -34.15 2.57
N THR A 366 -20.29 -33.89 1.32
CA THR A 366 -19.09 -34.44 0.66
C THR A 366 -18.15 -33.33 0.21
N PRO A 367 -16.83 -33.49 0.35
CA PRO A 367 -15.85 -32.53 -0.13
C PRO A 367 -15.76 -32.52 -1.67
N LEU A 368 -15.33 -31.39 -2.22
CA LEU A 368 -14.80 -31.33 -3.58
C LEU A 368 -13.37 -31.91 -3.64
N PRO A 369 -12.92 -32.38 -4.78
CA PRO A 369 -11.52 -32.74 -4.95
C PRO A 369 -10.60 -31.56 -4.65
N ASN A 370 -9.55 -31.77 -3.85
CA ASN A 370 -8.57 -30.76 -3.47
C ASN A 370 -9.23 -29.44 -2.97
N PRO A 371 -9.91 -29.46 -1.80
CA PRO A 371 -10.76 -28.36 -1.31
C PRO A 371 -9.96 -27.22 -0.66
N VAL A 372 -8.84 -26.79 -1.25
CA VAL A 372 -7.90 -25.84 -0.64
C VAL A 372 -7.88 -24.48 -1.32
N ALA A 373 -8.44 -24.35 -2.55
CA ALA A 373 -8.44 -23.11 -3.29
C ALA A 373 -9.79 -22.83 -3.97
N THR A 374 -10.12 -21.56 -4.13
CA THR A 374 -11.36 -21.09 -4.77
C THR A 374 -11.26 -20.98 -6.30
N HIS A 375 -10.05 -20.82 -6.81
CA HIS A 375 -9.77 -20.62 -8.23
C HIS A 375 -8.67 -21.57 -8.69
N ARG A 376 -8.61 -21.79 -10.01
CA ARG A 376 -7.50 -22.48 -10.68
C ARG A 376 -6.40 -21.48 -11.00
N LEU A 377 -5.16 -21.91 -10.88
CA LEU A 377 -3.99 -21.12 -11.29
C LEU A 377 -3.43 -21.62 -12.63
N HIS A 378 -2.70 -20.76 -13.35
CA HIS A 378 -2.00 -21.17 -14.57
C HIS A 378 -0.92 -22.22 -14.26
N GLU A 379 -0.26 -22.12 -13.09
CA GLU A 379 0.83 -23.01 -12.67
C GLU A 379 0.63 -23.48 -11.22
N GLU A 380 -0.44 -24.25 -10.98
CA GLU A 380 -0.75 -24.77 -9.63
C GLU A 380 0.41 -25.57 -9.01
N GLY A 381 1.15 -26.32 -9.84
CA GLY A 381 2.23 -27.19 -9.36
C GLY A 381 3.47 -26.47 -8.86
N SER A 382 3.68 -25.22 -9.25
CA SER A 382 4.80 -24.36 -8.83
C SER A 382 4.39 -23.25 -7.87
N ASP A 383 3.08 -23.14 -7.55
CA ASP A 383 2.60 -22.11 -6.62
C ASP A 383 3.11 -22.35 -5.21
N ARG A 384 3.69 -21.30 -4.60
CA ARG A 384 4.37 -21.42 -3.31
C ARG A 384 3.42 -21.63 -2.13
N VAL A 385 2.22 -21.04 -2.18
CA VAL A 385 1.20 -21.20 -1.12
C VAL A 385 0.65 -22.62 -1.18
N LEU A 386 0.21 -23.09 -2.35
CA LEU A 386 -0.30 -24.45 -2.52
C LEU A 386 0.78 -25.50 -2.23
N GLY A 387 2.02 -25.23 -2.65
CA GLY A 387 3.17 -26.09 -2.35
C GLY A 387 3.41 -26.24 -0.85
N MET A 388 3.39 -25.13 -0.10
CA MET A 388 3.55 -25.14 1.36
C MET A 388 2.39 -25.84 2.06
N MET A 389 1.14 -25.58 1.68
CA MET A 389 -0.03 -26.27 2.21
C MET A 389 0.06 -27.78 2.00
N ASN A 390 0.46 -28.20 0.79
CA ASN A 390 0.64 -29.61 0.47
C ASN A 390 1.76 -30.26 1.29
N TRP A 391 2.90 -29.56 1.44
CA TRP A 391 4.04 -30.01 2.26
C TRP A 391 3.64 -30.25 3.73
N LEU A 392 2.83 -29.36 4.29
CA LEU A 392 2.33 -29.44 5.67
C LEU A 392 1.12 -30.38 5.82
N GLY A 393 0.66 -31.01 4.74
CA GLY A 393 -0.51 -31.90 4.77
C GLY A 393 -1.82 -31.19 5.12
N MET A 394 -1.97 -29.93 4.76
CA MET A 394 -3.19 -29.13 4.98
C MET A 394 -4.18 -29.38 3.83
N ARG A 395 -5.02 -30.40 3.99
CA ARG A 395 -5.94 -30.88 2.94
C ARG A 395 -7.38 -30.44 3.13
N ASN A 396 -7.71 -29.78 4.25
CA ASN A 396 -9.08 -29.43 4.64
C ASN A 396 -10.02 -30.62 4.72
N ASP A 397 -9.55 -31.76 5.30
CA ASP A 397 -10.37 -32.94 5.48
C ASP A 397 -11.63 -32.63 6.31
N LYS A 398 -12.75 -33.32 6.04
CA LYS A 398 -14.08 -32.97 6.55
C LYS A 398 -14.12 -32.69 8.06
N TYR A 399 -13.37 -33.40 8.85
CA TYR A 399 -13.40 -33.30 10.32
C TYR A 399 -12.26 -32.44 10.90
N ASP A 400 -11.42 -31.85 10.06
CA ASP A 400 -10.39 -30.93 10.54
C ASP A 400 -11.03 -29.68 11.17
N ARG A 401 -10.64 -29.34 12.39
CA ARG A 401 -11.14 -28.16 13.07
C ARG A 401 -10.60 -26.85 12.48
N VAL A 402 -9.50 -26.92 11.78
CA VAL A 402 -8.82 -25.78 11.14
C VAL A 402 -8.77 -26.00 9.64
N LYS A 403 -9.40 -25.12 8.90
CA LYS A 403 -9.41 -25.12 7.43
C LYS A 403 -8.64 -23.92 6.92
N LEU A 404 -7.79 -24.11 5.94
CA LEU A 404 -7.08 -23.03 5.26
C LEU A 404 -7.46 -22.99 3.78
N PHE A 405 -7.96 -21.86 3.32
CA PHE A 405 -8.37 -21.67 1.93
C PHE A 405 -7.55 -20.58 1.26
N PHE A 406 -7.05 -20.88 0.06
CA PHE A 406 -6.41 -19.91 -0.79
C PHE A 406 -7.42 -19.26 -1.74
N VAL A 407 -7.53 -17.94 -1.69
CA VAL A 407 -8.39 -17.09 -2.53
C VAL A 407 -7.47 -16.25 -3.43
N PRO A 408 -6.98 -16.83 -4.57
CA PRO A 408 -5.89 -16.26 -5.36
C PRO A 408 -6.35 -15.22 -6.40
N CYS A 409 -7.30 -14.36 -6.06
CA CYS A 409 -7.85 -13.38 -6.99
C CYS A 409 -7.90 -11.98 -6.39
N TYR A 410 -8.04 -10.97 -7.25
CA TYR A 410 -8.42 -9.63 -6.82
C TYR A 410 -9.89 -9.62 -6.42
N LEU A 411 -10.18 -9.17 -5.20
CA LEU A 411 -11.54 -9.08 -4.66
C LEU A 411 -12.17 -7.74 -5.04
N THR A 412 -12.55 -7.62 -6.30
CA THR A 412 -13.18 -6.44 -6.91
C THR A 412 -14.70 -6.53 -7.01
N GLY A 413 -15.26 -7.69 -6.69
CA GLY A 413 -16.70 -7.96 -6.71
C GLY A 413 -17.18 -8.79 -7.91
N ASP A 414 -16.28 -9.22 -8.77
CA ASP A 414 -16.52 -9.92 -10.03
C ASP A 414 -15.56 -11.12 -10.25
N ASP A 415 -15.03 -11.68 -9.17
CA ASP A 415 -14.06 -12.79 -9.19
C ASP A 415 -14.63 -14.13 -9.69
N GLY A 416 -15.95 -14.23 -9.84
CA GLY A 416 -16.62 -15.44 -10.32
C GLY A 416 -16.96 -16.48 -9.26
N VAL A 417 -16.47 -16.35 -8.04
CA VAL A 417 -16.74 -17.25 -6.89
C VAL A 417 -17.45 -16.51 -5.78
N LEU A 418 -16.78 -15.58 -5.14
CA LEU A 418 -17.32 -14.82 -4.00
C LEU A 418 -18.12 -13.61 -4.46
N ASN A 419 -17.71 -12.95 -5.52
CA ASN A 419 -18.35 -11.77 -6.13
C ASN A 419 -18.65 -10.67 -5.10
N LYS A 420 -17.70 -10.45 -4.19
CA LYS A 420 -17.72 -9.42 -3.17
C LYS A 420 -16.41 -8.65 -3.17
N SER A 421 -16.50 -7.36 -2.86
CA SER A 421 -15.29 -6.56 -2.68
C SER A 421 -14.52 -7.00 -1.43
N TYR A 422 -13.21 -6.69 -1.41
CA TYR A 422 -12.38 -6.92 -0.22
C TYR A 422 -13.00 -6.30 1.03
N TYR A 423 -13.53 -5.06 0.94
CA TYR A 423 -14.15 -4.37 2.06
C TYR A 423 -15.49 -5.01 2.51
N ASP A 424 -16.21 -5.68 1.63
CA ASP A 424 -17.39 -6.46 2.03
C ASP A 424 -16.98 -7.75 2.75
N LEU A 425 -15.91 -8.42 2.31
CA LEU A 425 -15.45 -9.69 2.89
C LEU A 425 -14.75 -9.51 4.23
N ILE A 426 -13.93 -8.46 4.39
CA ILE A 426 -13.21 -8.21 5.66
C ILE A 426 -14.17 -8.08 6.85
N LEU A 427 -15.39 -7.60 6.63
CA LEU A 427 -16.44 -7.53 7.65
C LEU A 427 -16.77 -8.89 8.26
N GLY A 428 -16.60 -9.99 7.50
CA GLY A 428 -16.85 -11.36 7.95
C GLY A 428 -15.81 -11.90 8.92
N ASN A 429 -14.63 -11.29 8.97
CA ASN A 429 -13.53 -11.78 9.80
C ASN A 429 -13.73 -11.49 11.30
N ASP A 430 -13.18 -12.35 12.13
CA ASP A 430 -13.05 -12.18 13.57
C ASP A 430 -11.69 -11.62 13.93
N LEU A 431 -10.65 -12.03 13.20
CA LEU A 431 -9.27 -11.60 13.39
C LEU A 431 -8.55 -11.58 12.04
N CYS A 432 -7.76 -10.54 11.77
CA CYS A 432 -6.86 -10.50 10.61
C CYS A 432 -5.41 -10.63 11.06
N VAL A 433 -4.56 -11.25 10.23
CA VAL A 433 -3.16 -11.53 10.58
C VAL A 433 -2.26 -11.04 9.45
N TYR A 434 -1.40 -10.10 9.74
CA TYR A 434 -0.47 -9.47 8.79
C TYR A 434 0.96 -9.53 9.34
N PRO A 435 1.59 -10.70 9.32
CA PRO A 435 2.88 -10.91 10.00
C PRO A 435 4.04 -10.50 9.10
N SER A 436 4.00 -9.28 8.58
CA SER A 436 4.96 -8.79 7.60
C SER A 436 6.39 -8.73 8.14
N TYR A 437 7.34 -9.16 7.32
CA TYR A 437 8.77 -8.98 7.52
C TYR A 437 9.27 -7.63 6.97
N TYR A 438 8.70 -7.18 5.84
CA TYR A 438 9.00 -5.90 5.24
C TYR A 438 7.70 -5.15 4.88
N GLU A 439 7.37 -4.16 5.67
CA GLU A 439 6.15 -3.37 5.50
C GLU A 439 6.38 -1.92 5.92
N PRO A 440 6.67 -1.01 4.99
CA PRO A 440 6.93 0.40 5.30
C PRO A 440 5.83 1.06 6.12
N TRP A 441 4.55 0.80 5.82
CA TRP A 441 3.43 1.24 6.64
C TRP A 441 2.53 0.07 7.04
N GLY A 442 1.72 -0.45 6.14
CA GLY A 442 0.74 -1.49 6.37
C GLY A 442 -0.69 -0.96 6.34
N TYR A 443 -1.24 -0.82 5.13
CA TYR A 443 -2.65 -0.46 4.98
C TYR A 443 -3.58 -1.58 5.44
N THR A 444 -3.26 -2.82 5.15
CA THR A 444 -4.13 -3.97 5.48
C THR A 444 -4.45 -4.08 6.98
N PRO A 445 -3.50 -3.94 7.93
CA PRO A 445 -3.86 -3.90 9.34
C PRO A 445 -4.65 -2.63 9.72
N LEU A 446 -4.35 -1.48 9.11
CA LEU A 446 -5.12 -0.25 9.34
C LEU A 446 -6.57 -0.39 8.84
N GLU A 447 -6.78 -0.98 7.67
CA GLU A 447 -8.10 -1.29 7.12
C GLU A 447 -8.87 -2.26 8.03
N ALA A 448 -8.22 -3.33 8.49
CA ALA A 448 -8.85 -4.28 9.41
C ALA A 448 -9.42 -3.59 10.65
N VAL A 449 -8.61 -2.76 11.34
CA VAL A 449 -9.07 -2.06 12.55
C VAL A 449 -10.11 -0.99 12.25
N ALA A 450 -10.08 -0.34 11.07
CA ALA A 450 -11.11 0.59 10.63
C ALA A 450 -12.46 -0.13 10.43
N PHE A 451 -12.43 -1.35 9.91
CA PHE A 451 -13.59 -2.24 9.78
C PHE A 451 -13.91 -3.00 11.09
N LYS A 452 -13.38 -2.55 12.23
CA LYS A 452 -13.62 -3.12 13.56
C LYS A 452 -13.20 -4.59 13.67
N VAL A 453 -12.22 -5.01 12.90
CA VAL A 453 -11.63 -6.33 12.97
C VAL A 453 -10.28 -6.19 13.68
N PRO A 454 -10.11 -6.78 14.87
CA PRO A 454 -8.79 -6.81 15.51
C PRO A 454 -7.76 -7.48 14.62
N CYS A 455 -6.51 -7.07 14.74
CA CYS A 455 -5.46 -7.63 13.90
C CYS A 455 -4.19 -8.00 14.66
N ILE A 456 -3.43 -8.90 14.08
CA ILE A 456 -2.05 -9.21 14.45
C ILE A 456 -1.14 -8.60 13.38
N THR A 457 -0.16 -7.83 13.80
CA THR A 457 0.89 -7.28 12.93
C THR A 457 2.25 -7.42 13.62
N THR A 458 3.31 -6.88 13.03
CA THR A 458 4.66 -6.97 13.59
C THR A 458 5.24 -5.59 13.85
N ASP A 459 6.29 -5.53 14.65
CA ASP A 459 7.12 -4.34 14.87
C ASP A 459 8.07 -4.01 13.69
N LEU A 460 8.08 -4.84 12.65
CA LEU A 460 8.69 -4.53 11.35
C LEU A 460 7.72 -3.88 10.36
N ALA A 461 6.48 -3.64 10.76
CA ALA A 461 5.49 -2.87 10.01
C ALA A 461 5.36 -1.47 10.62
N GLY A 462 5.37 -0.43 9.79
CA GLY A 462 5.22 0.95 10.27
C GLY A 462 3.96 1.19 11.07
N PHE A 463 2.82 0.58 10.67
CA PHE A 463 1.58 0.62 11.43
C PHE A 463 1.69 -0.05 12.81
N GLY A 464 2.41 -1.17 12.92
CA GLY A 464 2.63 -1.85 14.20
C GLY A 464 3.44 -0.98 15.17
N LEU A 465 4.54 -0.38 14.71
CA LEU A 465 5.31 0.58 15.52
C LEU A 465 4.48 1.79 15.93
N TRP A 466 3.70 2.33 15.02
CA TRP A 466 2.79 3.44 15.31
C TRP A 466 1.72 3.07 16.34
N ALA A 467 1.13 1.86 16.24
CA ALA A 467 0.16 1.38 17.20
C ALA A 467 0.76 1.25 18.60
N ASN A 468 1.97 0.68 18.74
CA ASN A 468 2.71 0.63 20.00
C ASN A 468 2.95 2.03 20.58
N THR A 469 3.34 2.99 19.74
CA THR A 469 3.51 4.39 20.17
C THR A 469 2.21 5.00 20.70
N VAL A 470 1.09 4.73 20.04
CA VAL A 470 -0.25 5.22 20.44
C VAL A 470 -0.73 4.59 21.74
N LEU A 471 -0.41 3.32 21.97
CA LEU A 471 -0.78 2.58 23.19
C LEU A 471 0.20 2.86 24.35
N GLY A 472 1.45 3.19 24.04
CA GLY A 472 2.52 3.39 25.02
C GLY A 472 3.22 2.09 25.46
N HIS A 473 2.89 0.98 24.82
CA HIS A 473 3.46 -0.37 25.05
C HIS A 473 3.18 -1.26 23.83
N ASP A 474 3.70 -2.47 23.83
CA ASP A 474 3.40 -3.45 22.79
C ASP A 474 1.92 -3.84 22.84
N GLY A 475 1.22 -3.59 21.73
CA GLY A 475 -0.21 -3.80 21.63
C GLY A 475 -0.63 -5.26 21.77
N THR A 476 -1.82 -5.48 22.33
CA THR A 476 -2.43 -6.81 22.51
C THR A 476 -3.74 -6.93 21.75
N VAL A 477 -4.19 -8.17 21.50
CA VAL A 477 -5.43 -8.43 20.77
C VAL A 477 -6.66 -7.90 21.52
N GLU A 478 -6.63 -7.82 22.84
CA GLU A 478 -7.65 -7.20 23.68
C GLU A 478 -7.81 -5.71 23.38
N GLU A 479 -6.71 -5.06 22.99
CA GLU A 479 -6.65 -3.64 22.62
C GLU A 479 -6.84 -3.43 21.10
N GLY A 480 -7.19 -4.50 20.37
CA GLY A 480 -7.54 -4.46 18.96
C GLY A 480 -6.37 -4.59 17.98
N VAL A 481 -5.12 -4.46 18.42
CA VAL A 481 -3.92 -4.67 17.63
C VAL A 481 -2.88 -5.42 18.44
N GLN A 482 -2.62 -6.68 18.09
CA GLN A 482 -1.49 -7.43 18.62
C GLN A 482 -0.25 -7.10 17.79
N VAL A 483 0.79 -6.58 18.42
CA VAL A 483 2.08 -6.36 17.76
C VAL A 483 3.07 -7.42 18.21
N ILE A 484 3.57 -8.21 17.26
CA ILE A 484 4.51 -9.30 17.51
C ILE A 484 5.92 -8.83 17.16
N HIS A 485 6.88 -9.12 18.01
CA HIS A 485 8.29 -8.90 17.72
C HIS A 485 8.78 -9.84 16.62
N ARG A 486 9.26 -9.28 15.50
CA ARG A 486 9.80 -10.04 14.39
C ARG A 486 11.25 -9.65 14.07
N THR A 487 12.07 -10.65 13.76
CA THR A 487 13.48 -10.50 13.35
C THR A 487 13.76 -11.32 12.10
N ASP A 488 15.01 -11.28 11.62
CA ASP A 488 15.44 -12.12 10.50
C ASP A 488 15.41 -13.62 10.82
N THR A 489 15.47 -14.01 12.10
CA THR A 489 15.74 -15.38 12.53
C THR A 489 14.68 -16.02 13.42
N ASN A 490 13.70 -15.26 13.93
CA ASN A 490 12.70 -15.74 14.88
C ASN A 490 11.38 -16.23 14.23
N TYR A 491 11.48 -16.83 13.05
CA TYR A 491 10.33 -17.33 12.29
C TYR A 491 9.41 -18.26 13.11
N ASN A 492 10.01 -19.18 13.87
CA ASN A 492 9.27 -20.16 14.66
C ASN A 492 8.53 -19.52 15.84
N GLU A 493 9.17 -18.61 16.54
CA GLU A 493 8.60 -17.86 17.65
C GLU A 493 7.43 -17.01 17.19
N VAL A 494 7.55 -16.33 16.03
CA VAL A 494 6.45 -15.56 15.44
C VAL A 494 5.26 -16.46 15.07
N ALA A 495 5.51 -17.65 14.50
CA ALA A 495 4.45 -18.60 14.18
C ALA A 495 3.73 -19.12 15.46
N ASP A 496 4.47 -19.35 16.55
CA ASP A 496 3.90 -19.70 17.83
C ASP A 496 3.08 -18.56 18.44
N ASP A 497 3.59 -17.35 18.43
CA ASP A 497 2.92 -16.15 18.96
C ASP A 497 1.60 -15.88 18.24
N ILE A 498 1.58 -16.00 16.89
CA ILE A 498 0.34 -15.90 16.10
C ILE A 498 -0.64 -17.00 16.51
N SER A 499 -0.19 -18.25 16.52
CA SER A 499 -1.03 -19.40 16.90
C SER A 499 -1.62 -19.24 18.29
N ASN A 500 -0.80 -18.89 19.28
CA ASN A 500 -1.20 -18.67 20.67
C ASN A 500 -2.19 -17.49 20.79
N THR A 501 -1.99 -16.42 20.03
CA THR A 501 -2.91 -15.28 20.01
C THR A 501 -4.28 -15.68 19.44
N ILE A 502 -4.31 -16.48 18.37
CA ILE A 502 -5.57 -17.01 17.81
C ILE A 502 -6.27 -17.92 18.81
N VAL A 503 -5.53 -18.81 19.50
CA VAL A 503 -6.09 -19.67 20.56
C VAL A 503 -6.70 -18.82 21.67
N ARG A 504 -5.97 -17.82 22.17
CA ARG A 504 -6.44 -16.89 23.19
C ARG A 504 -7.72 -16.17 22.74
N TYR A 505 -7.74 -15.62 21.53
CA TYR A 505 -8.91 -14.94 20.99
C TYR A 505 -10.11 -15.90 20.80
N SER A 506 -9.86 -17.16 20.45
CA SER A 506 -10.91 -18.18 20.33
C SER A 506 -11.66 -18.46 21.64
N SER A 507 -11.05 -18.13 22.79
CA SER A 507 -11.63 -18.28 24.12
C SER A 507 -12.40 -17.04 24.61
N PHE A 508 -12.38 -15.95 23.85
CA PHE A 508 -13.10 -14.72 24.24
C PHE A 508 -14.61 -14.94 24.27
N ASP A 509 -15.24 -14.48 25.32
CA ASP A 509 -16.69 -14.36 25.37
C ASP A 509 -17.20 -13.19 24.47
N ALA A 510 -18.51 -13.06 24.34
CA ALA A 510 -19.13 -12.01 23.53
C ALA A 510 -18.74 -10.59 24.00
N LYS A 511 -18.55 -10.38 25.32
CA LYS A 511 -18.17 -9.09 25.88
C LYS A 511 -16.71 -8.75 25.56
N GLN A 512 -15.81 -9.71 25.71
CA GLN A 512 -14.39 -9.55 25.38
C GLN A 512 -14.20 -9.30 23.89
N THR A 513 -14.88 -10.09 23.02
CA THR A 513 -14.88 -9.89 21.58
C THR A 513 -15.36 -8.50 21.18
N ALA A 514 -16.48 -8.05 21.75
CA ALA A 514 -17.00 -6.70 21.49
C ALA A 514 -16.06 -5.59 21.97
N ALA A 515 -15.38 -5.78 23.12
CA ALA A 515 -14.41 -4.84 23.66
C ALA A 515 -13.18 -4.72 22.74
N SER A 516 -12.61 -5.83 22.28
CA SER A 516 -11.47 -5.88 21.35
C SER A 516 -11.81 -5.20 20.00
N ARG A 517 -12.99 -5.47 19.45
CA ARG A 517 -13.47 -4.83 18.21
C ARG A 517 -13.66 -3.31 18.36
N LYS A 518 -14.16 -2.87 19.52
CA LYS A 518 -14.31 -1.44 19.86
C LYS A 518 -12.94 -0.76 20.02
N ALA A 519 -11.97 -1.45 20.62
CA ALA A 519 -10.61 -0.96 20.76
C ALA A 519 -9.92 -0.82 19.39
N ALA A 520 -10.08 -1.79 18.48
CA ALA A 520 -9.62 -1.71 17.10
C ALA A 520 -10.17 -0.46 16.38
N GLU A 521 -11.49 -0.23 16.44
CA GLU A 521 -12.13 0.98 15.90
C GLU A 521 -11.55 2.26 16.52
N ALA A 522 -11.26 2.27 17.82
CA ALA A 522 -10.71 3.44 18.50
C ALA A 522 -9.29 3.77 18.02
N ILE A 523 -8.45 2.75 17.76
CA ILE A 523 -7.12 2.96 17.18
C ILE A 523 -7.24 3.53 15.76
N SER A 524 -8.10 2.98 14.90
CA SER A 524 -8.25 3.46 13.53
C SER A 524 -8.66 4.94 13.46
N LYS A 525 -9.50 5.40 14.40
CA LYS A 525 -9.91 6.80 14.47
C LYS A 525 -8.75 7.77 14.73
N LYS A 526 -7.67 7.32 15.37
CA LYS A 526 -6.45 8.12 15.57
C LYS A 526 -5.59 8.21 14.29
N ALA A 527 -5.81 7.31 13.33
CA ALA A 527 -5.12 7.27 12.05
C ALA A 527 -5.90 7.92 10.89
N LEU A 528 -6.91 8.74 11.17
CA LEU A 528 -7.63 9.47 10.13
C LEU A 528 -6.76 10.56 9.50
N TRP A 529 -6.98 10.85 8.22
CA TRP A 529 -6.28 11.94 7.52
C TRP A 529 -6.45 13.28 8.22
N SER A 530 -7.61 13.57 8.83
CA SER A 530 -7.83 14.77 9.64
C SER A 530 -6.82 14.92 10.80
N HIS A 531 -6.24 13.83 11.29
CA HIS A 531 -5.19 13.84 12.30
C HIS A 531 -3.78 13.87 11.70
N PHE A 532 -3.56 13.20 10.56
CA PHE A 532 -2.22 13.06 10.00
C PHE A 532 -1.84 14.17 9.02
N ILE A 533 -2.80 14.89 8.45
CA ILE A 533 -2.54 15.99 7.51
C ILE A 533 -1.63 17.09 8.10
N LYS A 534 -1.60 17.24 9.43
CA LYS A 534 -0.73 18.18 10.13
C LYS A 534 0.77 17.97 9.84
N TYR A 535 1.19 16.71 9.63
CA TYR A 535 2.57 16.37 9.30
C TYR A 535 2.95 16.81 7.88
N TYR A 536 2.00 16.77 6.96
CA TYR A 536 2.17 17.32 5.61
C TYR A 536 2.34 18.84 5.64
N PHE A 537 1.53 19.55 6.44
CA PHE A 537 1.70 21.00 6.61
C PHE A 537 3.00 21.36 7.31
N GLU A 538 3.55 20.50 8.14
CA GLU A 538 4.88 20.66 8.72
C GLU A 538 5.97 20.51 7.64
N ALA A 539 5.89 19.47 6.82
CA ALA A 539 6.81 19.25 5.71
C ALA A 539 6.75 20.39 4.67
N TYR A 540 5.55 20.91 4.39
CA TYR A 540 5.38 22.06 3.49
C TYR A 540 6.03 23.33 4.06
N ASP A 541 5.89 23.60 5.36
CA ASP A 541 6.57 24.73 6.01
C ASP A 541 8.10 24.64 5.89
N ILE A 542 8.66 23.45 6.13
CA ILE A 542 10.10 23.21 5.99
C ILE A 542 10.55 23.46 4.55
N ALA A 543 9.87 22.86 3.57
CA ALA A 543 10.21 23.03 2.16
C ALA A 543 10.17 24.49 1.70
N LEU A 544 9.10 25.21 2.06
CA LEU A 544 8.93 26.62 1.71
C LEU A 544 10.01 27.50 2.35
N ARG A 545 10.40 27.27 3.58
CA ARG A 545 11.46 28.03 4.24
C ARG A 545 12.79 27.85 3.52
N LYS A 546 13.16 26.63 3.17
CA LYS A 546 14.40 26.35 2.43
C LYS A 546 14.40 27.00 1.04
N ALA A 547 13.28 26.98 0.33
CA ALA A 547 13.15 27.66 -0.97
C ALA A 547 13.27 29.19 -0.84
N ILE A 548 12.67 29.79 0.20
CA ILE A 548 12.80 31.24 0.47
C ILE A 548 14.25 31.60 0.81
N GLU A 549 14.96 30.80 1.59
CA GLU A 549 16.38 31.02 1.88
C GLU A 549 17.24 30.90 0.62
N ARG A 550 16.99 29.89 -0.21
CA ARG A 550 17.66 29.74 -1.51
C ARG A 550 17.44 30.95 -2.42
N LYS A 551 16.20 31.47 -2.49
CA LYS A 551 15.85 32.65 -3.28
C LYS A 551 16.58 33.93 -2.82
N LYS A 552 16.82 34.09 -1.51
CA LYS A 552 17.56 35.24 -0.96
C LYS A 552 19.06 35.22 -1.33
N ASN A 553 19.60 34.06 -1.61
CA ASN A 553 21.02 33.84 -1.91
C ASN A 553 21.30 33.80 -3.41
N MET A 554 20.29 34.01 -4.26
CA MET A 554 20.39 34.13 -5.72
C MET A 554 20.42 35.62 -6.13
#